data_99f6f5abe70ce01061ce720bfa3776db
#
_entry.id   99f6f5abe70ce01061ce720bfa3776db
#
_cell.length_a   1.000
_cell.length_b   1.000
_cell.length_c   1.000
_cell.angle_alpha   90.00
_cell.angle_beta   90.00
_cell.angle_gamma   90.00
#
_symmetry.space_group_name_H-M   'P 1'
#
loop_
_entity.id
_entity.type
_entity.pdbx_description
1 polymer ?
#
loop_
_entity_poly.entity_id
_entity_poly.type
_entity_poly.pdbx_seq_one_letter_code
_entity_poly.pdbx_strand_id
1 'polypeptide(L)'
;MAAKVTITDVAHLAGVSPSTVSNLLNGRSTRMRPSTKERILEAINQLGYTPNQAARQLKTGHSPIVGLIVPSVANPFYGIFARHVEAAALKAGYQVLLGNSDRDPEREQRYAETLWGYGVRGIIYGSALVQYSHLDNLIAKGLHVVAFERPSQGDDPTTIDSVGIDNNLASRLATKHLLALGHKRIGFLSGPIRTVSRMERLAGYKVALAEADIEADSSLIWDIAPNGNNYGDADAVELGRQGTQELLTRSNPPTAIFAINDMFAFGAYLGAKDLGLTIPTDLSVIGVDDITLTEIVQPPLTTIRQPIGRIAAMAVERLVARLEGTLSETQGHQILRPQLVVRSSTAVAPR
;
A
#
# COMPACT_ATOMS: atom_id res chain seq x y z
N MET A 1 21.53 -29.20 -25.63
CA MET A 1 20.35 -28.41 -25.22
C MET A 1 19.17 -28.94 -26.01
N ALA A 2 18.09 -29.41 -25.38
CA ALA A 2 16.88 -29.83 -26.08
C ALA A 2 16.28 -28.60 -26.82
N ALA A 3 15.92 -28.79 -28.10
CA ALA A 3 15.30 -27.71 -28.89
C ALA A 3 14.01 -27.26 -28.20
N LYS A 4 13.88 -25.96 -27.96
CA LYS A 4 12.69 -25.38 -27.29
C LYS A 4 11.51 -25.51 -28.22
N VAL A 5 10.48 -26.24 -27.80
CA VAL A 5 9.22 -26.39 -28.56
C VAL A 5 8.61 -25.02 -28.83
N THR A 6 8.19 -24.80 -30.08
CA THR A 6 7.65 -23.51 -30.55
C THR A 6 6.17 -23.63 -30.92
N ILE A 7 5.49 -22.50 -31.09
CA ILE A 7 4.10 -22.46 -31.57
C ILE A 7 3.97 -23.09 -32.99
N THR A 8 5.04 -23.07 -33.76
CA THR A 8 5.10 -23.66 -35.10
C THR A 8 5.06 -25.20 -35.01
N ASP A 9 5.74 -25.80 -34.02
CA ASP A 9 5.72 -27.24 -33.80
C ASP A 9 4.33 -27.72 -33.39
N VAL A 10 3.65 -26.96 -32.51
CA VAL A 10 2.25 -27.25 -32.13
C VAL A 10 1.33 -27.14 -33.35
N ALA A 11 1.49 -26.11 -34.15
CA ALA A 11 0.68 -25.91 -35.38
C ALA A 11 0.86 -27.05 -36.40
N HIS A 12 2.10 -27.50 -36.57
CA HIS A 12 2.42 -28.63 -37.45
C HIS A 12 1.77 -29.93 -36.97
N LEU A 13 1.93 -30.24 -35.65
CA LEU A 13 1.34 -31.46 -35.04
C LEU A 13 -0.19 -31.41 -35.09
N ALA A 14 -0.82 -30.28 -34.85
CA ALA A 14 -2.27 -30.11 -34.89
C ALA A 14 -2.85 -29.98 -36.28
N GLY A 15 -2.02 -29.89 -37.35
CA GLY A 15 -2.47 -29.69 -38.76
C GLY A 15 -3.20 -28.36 -38.97
N VAL A 16 -2.70 -27.27 -38.37
CA VAL A 16 -3.28 -25.93 -38.46
C VAL A 16 -2.19 -24.86 -38.66
N SER A 17 -2.58 -23.62 -38.94
CA SER A 17 -1.60 -22.52 -38.98
C SER A 17 -1.17 -22.06 -37.58
N PRO A 18 0.05 -21.50 -37.43
CA PRO A 18 0.47 -20.89 -36.16
C PRO A 18 -0.48 -19.77 -35.67
N SER A 19 -1.14 -19.05 -36.57
CA SER A 19 -2.15 -18.05 -36.27
C SER A 19 -3.41 -18.67 -35.63
N THR A 20 -3.80 -19.89 -36.05
CA THR A 20 -4.93 -20.63 -35.51
C THR A 20 -4.63 -21.06 -34.06
N VAL A 21 -3.43 -21.57 -33.79
CA VAL A 21 -2.97 -21.90 -32.44
C VAL A 21 -2.93 -20.63 -31.55
N SER A 22 -2.38 -19.54 -32.07
CA SER A 22 -2.33 -18.24 -31.39
C SER A 22 -3.73 -17.71 -31.04
N ASN A 23 -4.71 -17.88 -31.93
CA ASN A 23 -6.09 -17.46 -31.65
C ASN A 23 -6.72 -18.28 -30.52
N LEU A 24 -6.49 -19.58 -30.45
CA LEU A 24 -6.95 -20.41 -29.36
C LEU A 24 -6.34 -19.97 -28.02
N LEU A 25 -5.00 -19.81 -27.97
CA LEU A 25 -4.27 -19.42 -26.78
C LEU A 25 -4.63 -18.02 -26.27
N ASN A 26 -5.14 -17.15 -27.15
CA ASN A 26 -5.58 -15.79 -26.81
C ASN A 26 -7.10 -15.66 -26.58
N GLY A 27 -7.83 -16.81 -26.41
CA GLY A 27 -9.27 -16.77 -26.16
C GLY A 27 -10.14 -16.36 -27.36
N ARG A 28 -9.53 -16.12 -28.53
CA ARG A 28 -10.24 -15.73 -29.78
C ARG A 28 -10.73 -16.96 -30.57
N SER A 29 -11.32 -17.94 -29.83
CA SER A 29 -11.71 -19.22 -30.41
C SER A 29 -13.23 -19.37 -30.66
N THR A 30 -14.02 -18.30 -30.53
CA THR A 30 -15.48 -18.32 -30.66
C THR A 30 -15.99 -18.87 -32.02
N ARG A 31 -15.20 -18.70 -33.07
CA ARG A 31 -15.51 -19.24 -34.38
C ARG A 31 -14.74 -20.52 -34.77
N MET A 32 -14.00 -21.11 -33.78
CA MET A 32 -13.20 -22.31 -34.03
C MET A 32 -14.06 -23.56 -33.83
N ARG A 33 -13.93 -24.53 -34.77
CA ARG A 33 -14.62 -25.83 -34.66
C ARG A 33 -14.11 -26.58 -33.42
N PRO A 34 -15.01 -27.26 -32.64
CA PRO A 34 -14.61 -28.01 -31.45
C PRO A 34 -13.47 -29.00 -31.71
N SER A 35 -13.55 -29.78 -32.82
CA SER A 35 -12.51 -30.73 -33.22
C SER A 35 -11.14 -30.11 -33.48
N THR A 36 -11.10 -28.88 -33.97
CA THR A 36 -9.85 -28.12 -34.19
C THR A 36 -9.26 -27.69 -32.86
N LYS A 37 -10.11 -27.26 -31.92
CA LYS A 37 -9.68 -26.89 -30.56
C LYS A 37 -9.08 -28.08 -29.82
N GLU A 38 -9.72 -29.25 -29.87
CA GLU A 38 -9.22 -30.49 -29.26
C GLU A 38 -7.84 -30.90 -29.81
N ARG A 39 -7.67 -30.96 -31.14
CA ARG A 39 -6.36 -31.26 -31.76
C ARG A 39 -5.24 -30.34 -31.32
N ILE A 40 -5.52 -29.03 -31.18
CA ILE A 40 -4.53 -28.07 -30.72
C ILE A 40 -4.17 -28.32 -29.26
N LEU A 41 -5.16 -28.56 -28.39
CA LEU A 41 -4.93 -28.85 -26.97
C LEU A 41 -4.14 -30.16 -26.77
N GLU A 42 -4.45 -31.19 -27.54
CA GLU A 42 -3.68 -32.45 -27.55
C GLU A 42 -2.24 -32.25 -28.00
N ALA A 43 -2.00 -31.50 -29.08
CA ALA A 43 -0.66 -31.16 -29.54
C ALA A 43 0.15 -30.36 -28.50
N ILE A 44 -0.49 -29.41 -27.81
CA ILE A 44 0.13 -28.65 -26.70
C ILE A 44 0.56 -29.61 -25.60
N ASN A 45 -0.33 -30.51 -25.17
CA ASN A 45 -0.04 -31.48 -24.10
C ASN A 45 1.07 -32.45 -24.49
N GLN A 46 1.02 -33.02 -25.71
CA GLN A 46 2.02 -33.96 -26.19
C GLN A 46 3.42 -33.37 -26.29
N LEU A 47 3.50 -32.12 -26.75
CA LEU A 47 4.78 -31.42 -26.89
C LEU A 47 5.27 -30.72 -25.62
N GLY A 48 4.45 -30.68 -24.57
CA GLY A 48 4.76 -29.91 -23.36
C GLY A 48 4.93 -28.40 -23.67
N TYR A 49 4.23 -27.91 -24.69
CA TYR A 49 4.39 -26.51 -25.13
C TYR A 49 3.83 -25.54 -24.08
N THR A 50 4.67 -24.64 -23.64
CA THR A 50 4.27 -23.50 -22.79
C THR A 50 4.35 -22.21 -23.61
N PRO A 51 3.27 -21.41 -23.70
CA PRO A 51 3.29 -20.14 -24.41
C PRO A 51 4.41 -19.24 -23.90
N ASN A 52 5.24 -18.74 -24.80
CA ASN A 52 6.30 -17.80 -24.43
C ASN A 52 5.69 -16.40 -24.23
N GLN A 53 5.61 -15.94 -22.99
CA GLN A 53 5.05 -14.64 -22.64
C GLN A 53 5.83 -13.48 -23.32
N ALA A 54 7.15 -13.59 -23.44
CA ALA A 54 7.96 -12.58 -24.13
C ALA A 54 7.62 -12.47 -25.63
N ALA A 55 7.38 -13.62 -26.31
CA ALA A 55 6.94 -13.62 -27.69
C ALA A 55 5.52 -13.07 -27.85
N ARG A 56 4.64 -13.31 -26.89
CA ARG A 56 3.29 -12.75 -26.83
C ARG A 56 3.34 -11.23 -26.65
N GLN A 57 4.17 -10.75 -25.75
CA GLN A 57 4.38 -9.33 -25.49
C GLN A 57 4.93 -8.58 -26.72
N LEU A 58 5.91 -9.18 -27.43
CA LEU A 58 6.42 -8.62 -28.70
C LEU A 58 5.33 -8.48 -29.77
N LYS A 59 4.36 -9.39 -29.79
CA LYS A 59 3.27 -9.38 -30.77
C LYS A 59 2.11 -8.46 -30.39
N THR A 60 1.80 -8.33 -29.08
CA THR A 60 0.65 -7.54 -28.59
C THR A 60 1.04 -6.16 -28.13
N GLY A 61 2.34 -5.91 -27.88
CA GLY A 61 2.84 -4.66 -27.28
C GLY A 61 2.50 -4.48 -25.80
N HIS A 62 1.74 -5.42 -25.20
CA HIS A 62 1.28 -5.35 -23.82
C HIS A 62 1.79 -6.52 -22.97
N SER A 63 2.31 -6.20 -21.79
CA SER A 63 2.60 -7.16 -20.74
C SER A 63 1.36 -7.35 -19.87
N PRO A 64 0.90 -8.58 -19.57
CA PRO A 64 -0.18 -8.80 -18.60
C PRO A 64 0.33 -8.70 -17.15
N ILE A 65 1.26 -7.80 -16.91
CA ILE A 65 1.90 -7.60 -15.62
C ILE A 65 1.77 -6.13 -15.23
N VAL A 66 1.43 -5.89 -13.99
CA VAL A 66 1.47 -4.59 -13.34
C VAL A 66 2.46 -4.62 -12.18
N GLY A 67 3.09 -3.49 -11.89
CA GLY A 67 3.98 -3.35 -10.76
C GLY A 67 3.23 -2.92 -9.50
N LEU A 68 3.71 -3.38 -8.35
CA LEU A 68 3.32 -2.86 -7.05
C LEU A 68 4.59 -2.53 -6.28
N ILE A 69 4.84 -1.25 -6.02
CA ILE A 69 5.98 -0.81 -5.22
C ILE A 69 5.45 -0.35 -3.87
N VAL A 70 5.88 -1.03 -2.80
CA VAL A 70 5.49 -0.74 -1.41
C VAL A 70 6.70 -0.45 -0.54
N PRO A 71 6.54 0.29 0.57
CA PRO A 71 7.65 0.59 1.46
C PRO A 71 8.24 -0.66 2.11
N SER A 72 7.41 -1.48 2.76
CA SER A 72 7.91 -2.65 3.47
C SER A 72 6.82 -3.70 3.67
N VAL A 73 7.03 -4.89 3.12
CA VAL A 73 6.15 -6.05 3.38
C VAL A 73 6.30 -6.60 4.81
N ALA A 74 7.31 -6.14 5.56
CA ALA A 74 7.44 -6.45 6.98
C ALA A 74 6.33 -5.77 7.81
N ASN A 75 5.77 -4.65 7.32
CA ASN A 75 4.54 -4.10 7.88
C ASN A 75 3.33 -4.86 7.29
N PRO A 76 2.55 -5.59 8.12
CA PRO A 76 1.43 -6.41 7.66
C PRO A 76 0.38 -5.65 6.86
N PHE A 77 0.25 -4.34 7.07
CA PHE A 77 -0.63 -3.48 6.27
C PHE A 77 -0.34 -3.60 4.77
N TYR A 78 0.93 -3.49 4.37
CA TYR A 78 1.30 -3.59 2.96
C TYR A 78 1.20 -5.01 2.40
N GLY A 79 1.36 -6.03 3.25
CA GLY A 79 1.09 -7.42 2.89
C GLY A 79 -0.40 -7.66 2.58
N ILE A 80 -1.29 -7.12 3.42
CA ILE A 80 -2.75 -7.16 3.21
C ILE A 80 -3.13 -6.38 1.94
N PHE A 81 -2.56 -5.19 1.76
CA PHE A 81 -2.78 -4.38 0.56
C PHE A 81 -2.35 -5.11 -0.71
N ALA A 82 -1.13 -5.70 -0.71
CA ALA A 82 -0.60 -6.46 -1.84
C ALA A 82 -1.51 -7.64 -2.22
N ARG A 83 -2.00 -8.39 -1.24
CA ARG A 83 -2.97 -9.49 -1.45
C ARG A 83 -4.25 -8.99 -2.15
N HIS A 84 -4.79 -7.84 -1.73
CA HIS A 84 -5.99 -7.29 -2.35
C HIS A 84 -5.73 -6.76 -3.76
N VAL A 85 -4.58 -6.13 -3.99
CA VAL A 85 -4.14 -5.68 -5.33
C VAL A 85 -3.99 -6.89 -6.26
N GLU A 86 -3.32 -7.96 -5.81
CA GLU A 86 -3.16 -9.19 -6.58
C GLU A 86 -4.52 -9.80 -6.96
N ALA A 87 -5.43 -9.94 -5.99
CA ALA A 87 -6.76 -10.49 -6.23
C ALA A 87 -7.58 -9.64 -7.24
N ALA A 88 -7.47 -8.33 -7.19
CA ALA A 88 -8.12 -7.43 -8.15
C ALA A 88 -7.47 -7.49 -9.53
N ALA A 89 -6.13 -7.47 -9.60
CA ALA A 89 -5.37 -7.57 -10.84
C ALA A 89 -5.63 -8.89 -11.57
N LEU A 90 -5.66 -10.01 -10.84
CA LEU A 90 -5.95 -11.32 -11.40
C LEU A 90 -7.35 -11.38 -12.07
N LYS A 91 -8.37 -10.77 -11.45
CA LYS A 91 -9.72 -10.65 -12.04
C LYS A 91 -9.72 -9.85 -13.33
N ALA A 92 -8.82 -8.87 -13.46
CA ALA A 92 -8.63 -8.07 -14.66
C ALA A 92 -7.67 -8.72 -15.68
N GLY A 93 -7.15 -9.93 -15.41
CA GLY A 93 -6.23 -10.64 -16.32
C GLY A 93 -4.76 -10.22 -16.19
N TYR A 94 -4.39 -9.53 -15.12
CA TYR A 94 -3.03 -9.09 -14.85
C TYR A 94 -2.40 -9.86 -13.69
N GLN A 95 -1.07 -10.02 -13.74
CA GLN A 95 -0.24 -10.50 -12.63
C GLN A 95 0.46 -9.31 -11.97
N VAL A 96 0.84 -9.46 -10.69
CA VAL A 96 1.51 -8.42 -9.92
C VAL A 96 2.97 -8.80 -9.69
N LEU A 97 3.90 -7.89 -10.00
CA LEU A 97 5.28 -7.95 -9.55
C LEU A 97 5.49 -6.92 -8.44
N LEU A 98 5.94 -7.39 -7.28
CA LEU A 98 6.12 -6.56 -6.09
C LEU A 98 7.57 -6.11 -5.93
N GLY A 99 7.78 -4.82 -5.63
CA GLY A 99 9.04 -4.22 -5.21
C GLY A 99 8.93 -3.69 -3.78
N ASN A 100 9.93 -4.00 -2.95
CA ASN A 100 10.03 -3.51 -1.57
C ASN A 100 11.08 -2.40 -1.50
N SER A 101 10.62 -1.14 -1.34
CA SER A 101 11.47 0.04 -1.56
C SER A 101 12.14 0.61 -0.31
N ASP A 102 11.62 0.34 0.87
CA ASP A 102 11.99 0.99 2.14
C ASP A 102 11.88 2.52 2.06
N ARG A 103 11.03 3.06 1.18
CA ARG A 103 10.91 4.49 0.83
C ARG A 103 12.23 5.14 0.39
N ASP A 104 13.11 4.36 -0.19
CA ASP A 104 14.35 4.83 -0.80
C ASP A 104 14.08 5.20 -2.26
N PRO A 105 14.17 6.50 -2.66
CA PRO A 105 13.87 6.95 -4.02
C PRO A 105 14.74 6.26 -5.09
N GLU A 106 16.00 5.94 -4.77
CA GLU A 106 16.88 5.23 -5.71
C GLU A 106 16.44 3.78 -5.92
N ARG A 107 15.95 3.10 -4.85
CA ARG A 107 15.38 1.75 -4.99
C ARG A 107 14.07 1.80 -5.76
N GLU A 108 13.23 2.78 -5.52
CA GLU A 108 11.97 2.97 -6.24
C GLU A 108 12.22 3.17 -7.73
N GLN A 109 13.16 4.02 -8.08
CA GLN A 109 13.59 4.22 -9.46
C GLN A 109 14.09 2.92 -10.09
N ARG A 110 15.00 2.20 -9.43
CA ARG A 110 15.53 0.91 -9.93
C ARG A 110 14.43 -0.13 -10.14
N TYR A 111 13.44 -0.23 -9.23
CA TYR A 111 12.30 -1.12 -9.41
C TYR A 111 11.46 -0.70 -10.60
N ALA A 112 11.12 0.57 -10.73
CA ALA A 112 10.33 1.08 -11.84
C ALA A 112 11.04 0.87 -13.19
N GLU A 113 12.35 1.13 -13.29
CA GLU A 113 13.17 0.88 -14.48
C GLU A 113 13.24 -0.61 -14.83
N THR A 114 13.40 -1.48 -13.84
CA THR A 114 13.41 -2.94 -14.03
C THR A 114 12.06 -3.42 -14.56
N LEU A 115 10.96 -3.00 -13.94
CA LEU A 115 9.61 -3.32 -14.38
C LEU A 115 9.35 -2.81 -15.79
N TRP A 116 9.76 -1.59 -16.09
CA TRP A 116 9.69 -1.02 -17.45
C TRP A 116 10.46 -1.86 -18.47
N GLY A 117 11.67 -2.31 -18.11
CA GLY A 117 12.48 -3.22 -18.94
C GLY A 117 11.80 -4.56 -19.20
N TYR A 118 11.01 -5.06 -18.27
CA TYR A 118 10.14 -6.24 -18.44
C TYR A 118 8.83 -5.94 -19.20
N GLY A 119 8.67 -4.72 -19.73
CA GLY A 119 7.50 -4.31 -20.51
C GLY A 119 6.27 -4.00 -19.67
N VAL A 120 6.41 -3.84 -18.36
CA VAL A 120 5.36 -3.30 -17.50
C VAL A 120 5.12 -1.83 -17.87
N ARG A 121 3.87 -1.45 -18.01
CA ARG A 121 3.45 -0.09 -18.39
C ARG A 121 2.58 0.57 -17.33
N GLY A 122 2.29 -0.13 -16.24
CA GLY A 122 1.51 0.39 -15.12
C GLY A 122 2.02 -0.07 -13.78
N ILE A 123 2.10 0.85 -12.82
CA ILE A 123 2.48 0.56 -11.43
C ILE A 123 1.49 1.17 -10.44
N ILE A 124 1.25 0.45 -9.34
CA ILE A 124 0.64 1.00 -8.13
C ILE A 124 1.80 1.35 -7.19
N TYR A 125 1.82 2.60 -6.74
CA TYR A 125 2.93 3.17 -5.99
C TYR A 125 2.50 3.53 -4.57
N GLY A 126 2.96 2.77 -3.58
CA GLY A 126 2.53 2.82 -2.18
C GLY A 126 3.45 3.56 -1.23
N SER A 127 4.46 4.28 -1.72
CA SER A 127 5.48 4.91 -0.85
C SER A 127 5.02 6.20 -0.17
N ALA A 128 4.06 6.90 -0.74
CA ALA A 128 3.51 8.18 -0.25
C ALA A 128 4.56 9.30 -0.02
N LEU A 129 5.75 9.22 -0.66
CA LEU A 129 6.75 10.28 -0.60
C LEU A 129 6.21 11.61 -1.13
N VAL A 130 6.72 12.72 -0.60
CA VAL A 130 6.29 14.06 -1.02
C VAL A 130 6.65 14.34 -2.48
N GLN A 131 7.79 13.83 -2.96
CA GLN A 131 8.26 14.04 -4.33
C GLN A 131 8.35 12.72 -5.11
N TYR A 132 8.01 12.77 -6.41
CA TYR A 132 8.11 11.63 -7.35
C TYR A 132 9.15 11.86 -8.46
N SER A 133 9.97 12.90 -8.40
CA SER A 133 10.86 13.29 -9.49
C SER A 133 11.70 12.13 -10.05
N HIS A 134 11.99 11.11 -9.23
CA HIS A 134 12.69 9.89 -9.64
C HIS A 134 11.89 9.02 -10.63
N LEU A 135 10.57 9.23 -10.77
CA LEU A 135 9.69 8.52 -11.73
C LEU A 135 9.36 9.33 -12.98
N ASP A 136 9.64 10.65 -13.01
CA ASP A 136 9.20 11.57 -14.07
C ASP A 136 9.64 11.12 -15.47
N ASN A 137 10.87 10.64 -15.61
CA ASN A 137 11.38 10.15 -16.89
C ASN A 137 10.58 8.95 -17.43
N LEU A 138 10.16 8.04 -16.57
CA LEU A 138 9.36 6.87 -16.96
C LEU A 138 7.90 7.26 -17.23
N ILE A 139 7.36 8.19 -16.45
CA ILE A 139 6.01 8.74 -16.67
C ILE A 139 5.96 9.45 -18.04
N ALA A 140 6.96 10.26 -18.36
CA ALA A 140 7.07 10.93 -19.67
C ALA A 140 7.19 9.93 -20.83
N LYS A 141 7.74 8.73 -20.62
CA LYS A 141 7.80 7.64 -21.60
C LYS A 141 6.51 6.82 -21.67
N GLY A 142 5.49 7.12 -20.86
CA GLY A 142 4.19 6.45 -20.86
C GLY A 142 4.00 5.41 -19.77
N LEU A 143 4.78 5.43 -18.69
CA LEU A 143 4.48 4.65 -17.50
C LEU A 143 3.26 5.25 -16.79
N HIS A 144 2.20 4.47 -16.60
CA HIS A 144 1.04 4.85 -15.82
C HIS A 144 1.28 4.57 -14.35
N VAL A 145 1.04 5.56 -13.51
CA VAL A 145 1.21 5.46 -12.05
C VAL A 145 -0.12 5.75 -11.37
N VAL A 146 -0.53 4.86 -10.47
CA VAL A 146 -1.61 5.10 -9.51
C VAL A 146 -1.00 5.13 -8.12
N ALA A 147 -1.00 6.30 -7.47
CA ALA A 147 -0.46 6.45 -6.13
C ALA A 147 -1.45 5.97 -5.07
N PHE A 148 -0.92 5.39 -4.00
CA PHE A 148 -1.67 5.05 -2.80
C PHE A 148 -1.32 6.01 -1.67
N GLU A 149 -2.33 6.51 -0.95
CA GLU A 149 -2.21 7.45 0.18
C GLU A 149 -1.46 8.77 -0.12
N ARG A 150 -1.42 9.17 -1.37
CA ARG A 150 -0.78 10.40 -1.75
C ARG A 150 -1.64 11.17 -2.76
N PRO A 151 -2.40 12.16 -2.32
CA PRO A 151 -3.04 13.11 -3.22
C PRO A 151 -2.00 13.83 -4.07
N SER A 152 -2.37 14.24 -5.28
CA SER A 152 -1.52 15.05 -6.14
C SER A 152 -1.08 16.31 -5.42
N GLN A 153 0.20 16.64 -5.52
CA GLN A 153 0.78 17.89 -5.05
C GLN A 153 0.90 18.86 -6.23
N GLY A 154 1.09 20.17 -5.96
CA GLY A 154 1.10 21.17 -7.02
C GLY A 154 2.15 20.97 -8.12
N ASP A 155 3.25 20.27 -7.81
CA ASP A 155 4.35 19.99 -8.74
C ASP A 155 4.28 18.59 -9.36
N ASP A 156 3.21 17.83 -9.09
CA ASP A 156 3.09 16.47 -9.63
C ASP A 156 2.76 16.48 -11.13
N PRO A 157 3.30 15.51 -11.89
CA PRO A 157 2.84 15.27 -13.25
C PRO A 157 1.33 15.03 -13.28
N THR A 158 0.65 15.68 -14.24
CA THR A 158 -0.82 15.59 -14.38
C THR A 158 -1.35 14.19 -14.67
N THR A 159 -0.46 13.24 -14.95
CA THR A 159 -0.77 11.84 -15.28
C THR A 159 -0.86 10.90 -14.07
N ILE A 160 -0.66 11.41 -12.84
CA ILE A 160 -0.74 10.59 -11.64
C ILE A 160 -2.16 10.63 -11.07
N ASP A 161 -2.81 9.46 -11.08
CA ASP A 161 -4.01 9.19 -10.29
C ASP A 161 -3.63 8.73 -8.90
N SER A 162 -4.49 8.96 -7.91
CA SER A 162 -4.28 8.41 -6.58
C SER A 162 -5.56 7.96 -5.89
N VAL A 163 -5.42 7.00 -4.97
CA VAL A 163 -6.50 6.47 -4.13
C VAL A 163 -6.00 6.37 -2.70
N GLY A 164 -6.80 6.77 -1.73
CA GLY A 164 -6.42 6.68 -0.32
C GLY A 164 -7.58 6.98 0.61
N ILE A 165 -7.26 7.25 1.87
CA ILE A 165 -8.22 7.73 2.85
C ILE A 165 -8.03 9.22 3.12
N ASP A 166 -9.03 9.82 3.77
CA ASP A 166 -8.86 11.12 4.42
C ASP A 166 -8.02 10.94 5.70
N ASN A 167 -6.70 11.13 5.57
CA ASN A 167 -5.76 11.00 6.70
C ASN A 167 -5.97 12.07 7.77
N ASN A 168 -6.42 13.27 7.39
CA ASN A 168 -6.78 14.31 8.33
C ASN A 168 -7.97 13.87 9.19
N LEU A 169 -9.05 13.39 8.54
CA LEU A 169 -10.20 12.85 9.24
C LEU A 169 -9.84 11.64 10.11
N ALA A 170 -8.98 10.75 9.65
CA ALA A 170 -8.51 9.59 10.41
C ALA A 170 -7.92 10.01 11.77
N SER A 171 -7.01 11.00 11.73
CA SER A 171 -6.39 11.54 12.94
C SER A 171 -7.36 12.33 13.82
N ARG A 172 -8.26 13.08 13.21
CA ARG A 172 -9.32 13.78 13.97
C ARG A 172 -10.22 12.80 14.71
N LEU A 173 -10.62 11.69 14.08
CA LEU A 173 -11.41 10.65 14.73
C LEU A 173 -10.67 10.02 15.91
N ALA A 174 -9.39 9.67 15.74
CA ALA A 174 -8.54 9.09 16.78
C ALA A 174 -8.37 10.06 17.97
N THR A 175 -7.99 11.30 17.68
CA THR A 175 -7.73 12.31 18.71
C THR A 175 -9.01 12.71 19.46
N LYS A 176 -10.13 12.90 18.74
CA LYS A 176 -11.43 13.19 19.36
C LYS A 176 -11.92 12.07 20.28
N HIS A 177 -11.66 10.82 19.91
CA HIS A 177 -11.97 9.68 20.80
C HIS A 177 -11.20 9.78 22.11
N LEU A 178 -9.90 10.07 22.09
CA LEU A 178 -9.12 10.24 23.31
C LEU A 178 -9.55 11.47 24.13
N LEU A 179 -9.86 12.59 23.45
CA LEU A 179 -10.38 13.80 24.09
C LEU A 179 -11.74 13.54 24.79
N ALA A 180 -12.63 12.78 24.14
CA ALA A 180 -13.92 12.40 24.72
C ALA A 180 -13.77 11.51 25.98
N LEU A 181 -12.67 10.78 26.10
CA LEU A 181 -12.30 10.01 27.30
C LEU A 181 -11.60 10.89 28.38
N GLY A 182 -11.46 12.19 28.15
CA GLY A 182 -10.89 13.15 29.11
C GLY A 182 -9.38 13.33 29.02
N HIS A 183 -8.69 12.69 28.07
CA HIS A 183 -7.26 12.90 27.88
C HIS A 183 -6.99 14.30 27.30
N LYS A 184 -6.20 15.10 28.00
CA LYS A 184 -5.77 16.44 27.55
C LYS A 184 -4.33 16.46 27.05
N ARG A 185 -3.51 15.56 27.54
CA ARG A 185 -2.11 15.37 27.09
C ARG A 185 -2.03 14.06 26.32
N ILE A 186 -1.97 14.20 24.99
CA ILE A 186 -1.97 13.09 24.03
C ILE A 186 -0.64 13.11 23.29
N GLY A 187 0.17 12.07 23.41
CA GLY A 187 1.40 11.92 22.63
C GLY A 187 1.10 11.55 21.19
N PHE A 188 1.73 12.21 20.24
CA PHE A 188 1.70 11.83 18.82
C PHE A 188 2.99 11.08 18.48
N LEU A 189 2.88 9.80 18.23
CA LEU A 189 4.01 8.88 18.02
C LEU A 189 4.13 8.49 16.54
N SER A 190 5.08 9.08 15.79
CA SER A 190 5.16 8.93 14.35
C SER A 190 6.49 8.40 13.81
N GLY A 191 7.62 8.80 14.39
CA GLY A 191 8.89 8.80 13.67
C GLY A 191 8.90 9.85 12.54
N PRO A 192 9.90 9.89 11.65
CA PRO A 192 10.11 10.98 10.70
C PRO A 192 8.87 11.28 9.83
N ILE A 193 8.46 12.55 9.81
CA ILE A 193 7.30 13.02 9.05
C ILE A 193 7.76 13.45 7.65
N ARG A 194 7.95 12.47 6.76
CA ARG A 194 8.46 12.66 5.39
C ARG A 194 7.50 12.14 4.31
N THR A 195 6.29 11.76 4.68
CA THR A 195 5.25 11.32 3.74
C THR A 195 4.02 12.19 3.86
N VAL A 196 3.26 12.32 2.77
CA VAL A 196 2.03 13.12 2.75
C VAL A 196 1.04 12.61 3.78
N SER A 197 0.85 11.29 3.89
CA SER A 197 -0.06 10.70 4.87
C SER A 197 0.31 11.01 6.32
N ARG A 198 1.62 11.03 6.67
CA ARG A 198 2.06 11.43 8.03
C ARG A 198 1.86 12.91 8.29
N MET A 199 2.12 13.78 7.29
CA MET A 199 1.86 15.23 7.39
C MET A 199 0.38 15.50 7.62
N GLU A 200 -0.50 14.85 6.86
CA GLU A 200 -1.95 14.99 7.00
C GLU A 200 -2.46 14.46 8.34
N ARG A 201 -1.93 13.33 8.83
CA ARG A 201 -2.26 12.79 10.15
C ARG A 201 -1.84 13.74 11.27
N LEU A 202 -0.63 14.33 11.21
CA LEU A 202 -0.22 15.34 12.17
C LEU A 202 -1.12 16.58 12.12
N ALA A 203 -1.49 17.04 10.93
CA ALA A 203 -2.39 18.17 10.78
C ALA A 203 -3.78 17.87 11.41
N GLY A 204 -4.34 16.69 11.16
CA GLY A 204 -5.61 16.26 11.76
C GLY A 204 -5.57 16.17 13.28
N TYR A 205 -4.45 15.67 13.85
CA TYR A 205 -4.21 15.66 15.30
C TYR A 205 -4.25 17.08 15.88
N LYS A 206 -3.50 18.01 15.28
CA LYS A 206 -3.46 19.42 15.72
C LYS A 206 -4.83 20.11 15.61
N VAL A 207 -5.56 19.86 14.53
CA VAL A 207 -6.91 20.39 14.34
C VAL A 207 -7.86 19.89 15.41
N ALA A 208 -7.83 18.59 15.75
CA ALA A 208 -8.70 18.04 16.78
C ALA A 208 -8.42 18.59 18.19
N LEU A 209 -7.14 18.86 18.52
CA LEU A 209 -6.78 19.53 19.77
C LEU A 209 -7.29 20.98 19.82
N ALA A 210 -7.09 21.73 18.73
CA ALA A 210 -7.55 23.13 18.63
C ALA A 210 -9.08 23.23 18.74
N GLU A 211 -9.83 22.30 18.16
CA GLU A 211 -11.31 22.22 18.30
C GLU A 211 -11.77 21.96 19.75
N ALA A 212 -10.88 21.50 20.62
CA ALA A 212 -11.10 21.29 22.05
C ALA A 212 -10.43 22.36 22.94
N ASP A 213 -10.00 23.50 22.36
CA ASP A 213 -9.30 24.59 23.01
C ASP A 213 -7.97 24.14 23.69
N ILE A 214 -7.31 23.14 23.11
CA ILE A 214 -6.00 22.64 23.57
C ILE A 214 -4.93 23.03 22.54
N GLU A 215 -3.90 23.75 22.97
CA GLU A 215 -2.75 24.03 22.14
C GLU A 215 -1.89 22.77 21.93
N ALA A 216 -1.45 22.55 20.69
CA ALA A 216 -0.59 21.41 20.38
C ALA A 216 0.82 21.63 20.94
N ASP A 217 1.18 20.86 21.96
CA ASP A 217 2.50 20.88 22.59
C ASP A 217 3.49 20.08 21.75
N SER A 218 4.50 20.76 21.18
CA SER A 218 5.55 20.12 20.38
C SER A 218 6.35 19.08 21.17
N SER A 219 6.42 19.22 22.49
CA SER A 219 7.06 18.23 23.34
C SER A 219 6.30 16.89 23.39
N LEU A 220 5.04 16.83 22.97
CA LEU A 220 4.25 15.61 22.87
C LEU A 220 4.31 14.97 21.46
N ILE A 221 5.03 15.56 20.53
CA ILE A 221 5.23 15.01 19.18
C ILE A 221 6.59 14.30 19.16
N TRP A 222 6.57 13.01 18.83
CA TRP A 222 7.77 12.22 18.62
C TRP A 222 7.90 11.89 17.13
N ASP A 223 8.79 12.58 16.45
CA ASP A 223 9.03 12.49 15.00
C ASP A 223 10.51 12.26 14.67
N ILE A 224 11.24 11.65 15.59
CA ILE A 224 12.69 11.46 15.54
C ILE A 224 13.07 10.29 14.62
N ALA A 225 14.21 10.42 13.95
CA ALA A 225 14.90 9.34 13.23
C ALA A 225 16.22 9.01 13.94
N PRO A 226 16.25 8.08 14.88
CA PRO A 226 17.45 7.80 15.68
C PRO A 226 18.67 7.41 14.83
N ASN A 227 18.47 6.80 13.66
CA ASN A 227 19.51 6.28 12.78
C ASN A 227 19.55 6.98 11.40
N GLY A 228 19.18 8.24 11.31
CA GLY A 228 19.38 9.11 10.14
C GLY A 228 18.35 8.98 9.03
N ASN A 229 18.26 7.90 8.29
CA ASN A 229 17.41 7.78 7.09
C ASN A 229 16.31 6.73 7.18
N ASN A 230 16.15 6.05 8.30
CA ASN A 230 15.14 4.99 8.40
C ASN A 230 13.73 5.56 8.56
N TYR A 231 12.83 5.25 7.62
CA TYR A 231 11.42 5.68 7.64
C TYR A 231 10.55 4.87 8.60
N GLY A 232 11.12 3.85 9.26
CA GLY A 232 10.50 3.14 10.35
C GLY A 232 9.42 2.13 9.97
N ASP A 233 9.29 1.72 8.70
CA ASP A 233 8.29 0.68 8.38
C ASP A 233 8.78 -0.72 8.77
N ALA A 234 10.07 -1.03 8.58
CA ALA A 234 10.65 -2.29 9.03
C ALA A 234 10.84 -2.33 10.55
N ASP A 235 11.27 -1.21 11.13
CA ASP A 235 11.60 -1.06 12.55
C ASP A 235 10.48 -0.38 13.35
N ALA A 236 9.27 -0.31 12.80
CA ALA A 236 8.15 0.46 13.36
C ALA A 236 7.84 0.12 14.83
N VAL A 237 7.93 -1.16 15.20
CA VAL A 237 7.68 -1.61 16.58
C VAL A 237 8.78 -1.09 17.52
N GLU A 238 10.05 -1.22 17.14
CA GLU A 238 11.16 -0.75 17.99
C GLU A 238 11.19 0.78 18.12
N LEU A 239 10.93 1.50 17.02
CA LEU A 239 10.79 2.95 17.05
C LEU A 239 9.60 3.39 17.90
N GLY A 240 8.48 2.68 17.82
CA GLY A 240 7.32 2.91 18.66
C GLY A 240 7.63 2.69 20.15
N ARG A 241 8.40 1.63 20.48
CA ARG A 241 8.87 1.34 21.83
C ARG A 241 9.74 2.46 22.38
N GLN A 242 10.77 2.84 21.63
CA GLN A 242 11.69 3.90 22.02
C GLN A 242 10.96 5.24 22.19
N GLY A 243 10.16 5.66 21.19
CA GLY A 243 9.43 6.92 21.25
C GLY A 243 8.44 6.99 22.41
N THR A 244 7.83 5.86 22.76
CA THR A 244 6.94 5.78 23.92
C THR A 244 7.71 5.95 25.22
N GLN A 245 8.85 5.28 25.38
CA GLN A 245 9.71 5.45 26.57
C GLN A 245 10.18 6.91 26.71
N GLU A 246 10.61 7.54 25.63
CA GLU A 246 11.03 8.95 25.63
C GLU A 246 9.89 9.90 26.00
N LEU A 247 8.67 9.67 25.48
CA LEU A 247 7.50 10.50 25.81
C LEU A 247 7.07 10.33 27.26
N LEU A 248 7.10 9.11 27.80
CA LEU A 248 6.61 8.78 29.14
C LEU A 248 7.61 9.11 30.26
N THR A 249 8.90 9.25 29.96
CA THR A 249 9.93 9.64 30.94
C THR A 249 10.10 11.15 31.10
N ARG A 250 9.33 11.95 30.37
CA ARG A 250 9.33 13.42 30.52
C ARG A 250 8.70 13.84 31.84
N SER A 251 9.01 15.05 32.30
CA SER A 251 8.49 15.61 33.54
C SER A 251 6.96 15.72 33.64
N ASN A 252 6.31 15.86 32.48
CA ASN A 252 4.85 15.92 32.36
C ASN A 252 4.42 15.00 31.21
N PRO A 253 4.33 13.68 31.43
CA PRO A 253 4.09 12.71 30.36
C PRO A 253 2.65 12.77 29.81
N PRO A 254 2.41 12.27 28.59
CA PRO A 254 1.06 12.07 28.09
C PRO A 254 0.35 10.94 28.82
N THR A 255 -0.98 11.02 28.90
CA THR A 255 -1.85 9.95 29.45
C THR A 255 -2.43 9.06 28.35
N ALA A 256 -2.23 9.45 27.10
CA ALA A 256 -2.62 8.67 25.94
C ALA A 256 -1.60 8.86 24.80
N ILE A 257 -1.45 7.84 23.96
CA ILE A 257 -0.64 7.88 22.74
C ILE A 257 -1.53 7.63 21.53
N PHE A 258 -1.46 8.55 20.57
CA PHE A 258 -1.91 8.34 19.22
C PHE A 258 -0.70 7.95 18.36
N ALA A 259 -0.63 6.67 17.99
CA ALA A 259 0.42 6.12 17.15
C ALA A 259 0.05 6.25 15.66
N ILE A 260 1.04 6.60 14.85
CA ILE A 260 0.87 6.86 13.41
C ILE A 260 0.28 5.67 12.64
N ASN A 261 0.55 4.46 13.09
CA ASN A 261 -0.04 3.21 12.61
C ASN A 261 -0.02 2.13 13.70
N ASP A 262 -0.64 0.97 13.43
CA ASP A 262 -0.77 -0.11 14.40
C ASP A 262 0.58 -0.72 14.82
N MET A 263 1.58 -0.75 13.92
CA MET A 263 2.91 -1.26 14.27
C MET A 263 3.63 -0.37 15.29
N PHE A 264 3.50 0.96 15.16
CA PHE A 264 3.97 1.90 16.19
C PHE A 264 3.18 1.76 17.49
N ALA A 265 1.86 1.49 17.41
CA ALA A 265 1.04 1.22 18.58
C ALA A 265 1.50 -0.04 19.33
N PHE A 266 1.88 -1.11 18.63
CA PHE A 266 2.46 -2.30 19.27
C PHE A 266 3.81 -1.99 19.92
N GLY A 267 4.60 -1.10 19.33
CA GLY A 267 5.79 -0.55 19.98
C GLY A 267 5.44 0.21 21.26
N ALA A 268 4.35 0.98 21.25
CA ALA A 268 3.87 1.67 22.45
C ALA A 268 3.47 0.69 23.59
N TYR A 269 2.88 -0.47 23.24
CA TYR A 269 2.62 -1.53 24.24
C TYR A 269 3.90 -2.03 24.90
N LEU A 270 4.95 -2.26 24.10
CA LEU A 270 6.24 -2.71 24.63
C LEU A 270 6.89 -1.62 25.48
N GLY A 271 6.89 -0.37 25.04
CA GLY A 271 7.46 0.76 25.77
C GLY A 271 6.74 1.01 27.11
N ALA A 272 5.40 0.92 27.13
CA ALA A 272 4.62 0.99 28.37
C ALA A 272 4.96 -0.15 29.32
N LYS A 273 5.02 -1.39 28.81
CA LYS A 273 5.39 -2.58 29.60
C LYS A 273 6.78 -2.46 30.23
N ASP A 274 7.77 -1.96 29.49
CA ASP A 274 9.14 -1.76 30.00
C ASP A 274 9.20 -0.78 31.18
N LEU A 275 8.27 0.18 31.20
CA LEU A 275 8.12 1.17 32.27
C LEU A 275 7.16 0.69 33.39
N GLY A 276 6.66 -0.55 33.32
CA GLY A 276 5.74 -1.10 34.29
C GLY A 276 4.32 -0.53 34.22
N LEU A 277 3.96 0.13 33.11
CA LEU A 277 2.64 0.74 32.92
C LEU A 277 1.67 -0.25 32.25
N THR A 278 0.41 -0.17 32.64
CA THR A 278 -0.68 -1.03 32.17
C THR A 278 -1.57 -0.27 31.18
N ILE A 279 -1.80 -0.86 30.00
CA ILE A 279 -2.78 -0.39 29.03
C ILE A 279 -4.11 -1.11 29.30
N PRO A 280 -5.24 -0.41 29.37
CA PRO A 280 -5.43 1.03 29.21
C PRO A 280 -5.39 1.85 30.53
N THR A 281 -5.12 1.23 31.68
CA THR A 281 -5.33 1.83 33.02
C THR A 281 -4.42 3.05 33.25
N ASP A 282 -3.13 2.91 32.91
CA ASP A 282 -2.13 3.97 33.10
C ASP A 282 -1.89 4.76 31.79
N LEU A 283 -2.09 4.12 30.63
CA LEU A 283 -1.85 4.69 29.33
C LEU A 283 -2.88 4.20 28.32
N SER A 284 -3.63 5.10 27.70
CA SER A 284 -4.45 4.78 26.53
C SER A 284 -3.62 4.78 25.25
N VAL A 285 -3.85 3.81 24.35
CA VAL A 285 -3.16 3.72 23.05
C VAL A 285 -4.17 3.54 21.92
N ILE A 286 -4.03 4.33 20.85
CA ILE A 286 -4.81 4.20 19.63
C ILE A 286 -3.89 4.18 18.42
N GLY A 287 -4.20 3.32 17.42
CA GLY A 287 -3.46 3.17 16.17
C GLY A 287 -4.24 3.59 14.93
N VAL A 288 -3.66 3.26 13.78
CA VAL A 288 -4.28 3.39 12.44
C VAL A 288 -3.90 2.15 11.65
N ASP A 289 -4.79 1.64 10.85
CA ASP A 289 -4.75 0.60 9.82
C ASP A 289 -5.80 -0.51 10.05
N ASP A 290 -6.03 -0.92 11.29
CA ASP A 290 -6.88 -2.05 11.69
C ASP A 290 -6.41 -3.37 11.06
N ILE A 291 -5.11 -3.65 11.20
CA ILE A 291 -4.54 -4.95 10.79
C ILE A 291 -5.00 -6.06 11.74
N THR A 292 -5.00 -7.32 11.29
CA THR A 292 -5.51 -8.48 12.05
C THR A 292 -4.88 -8.61 13.45
N LEU A 293 -3.62 -8.19 13.63
CA LEU A 293 -2.93 -8.25 14.91
C LEU A 293 -3.57 -7.38 15.99
N THR A 294 -4.35 -6.36 15.63
CA THR A 294 -5.03 -5.46 16.57
C THR A 294 -6.06 -6.17 17.44
N GLU A 295 -6.61 -7.28 16.97
CA GLU A 295 -7.55 -8.11 17.72
C GLU A 295 -6.86 -9.15 18.63
N ILE A 296 -5.60 -9.49 18.33
CA ILE A 296 -4.85 -10.57 19.01
C ILE A 296 -4.06 -10.01 20.20
N VAL A 297 -3.53 -8.78 20.09
CA VAL A 297 -2.78 -8.16 21.20
C VAL A 297 -3.65 -7.96 22.43
N GLN A 298 -3.02 -7.92 23.59
CA GLN A 298 -3.71 -7.75 24.87
C GLN A 298 -3.25 -6.48 25.59
N PRO A 299 -4.21 -5.58 25.84
CA PRO A 299 -5.63 -5.57 25.41
C PRO A 299 -5.77 -5.35 23.88
N PRO A 300 -6.91 -5.76 23.26
CA PRO A 300 -7.15 -5.48 21.82
C PRO A 300 -7.09 -3.99 21.50
N LEU A 301 -6.38 -3.64 20.41
CA LEU A 301 -6.04 -2.27 20.05
C LEU A 301 -7.23 -1.52 19.42
N THR A 302 -7.61 -0.39 20.01
CA THR A 302 -8.46 0.64 19.37
C THR A 302 -7.69 1.28 18.22
N THR A 303 -8.30 1.39 17.05
CA THR A 303 -7.60 1.83 15.84
C THR A 303 -8.53 2.49 14.83
N ILE A 304 -7.97 3.09 13.80
CA ILE A 304 -8.70 3.60 12.65
C ILE A 304 -8.63 2.60 11.51
N ARG A 305 -9.77 2.07 11.09
CA ARG A 305 -9.89 1.15 9.95
C ARG A 305 -9.80 1.88 8.63
N GLN A 306 -8.94 1.38 7.76
CA GLN A 306 -8.90 1.74 6.35
C GLN A 306 -9.66 0.70 5.52
N PRO A 307 -10.46 1.08 4.52
CA PRO A 307 -11.16 0.14 3.63
C PRO A 307 -10.21 -0.44 2.57
N ILE A 308 -9.14 -1.14 3.01
CA ILE A 308 -7.98 -1.56 2.19
C ILE A 308 -8.41 -2.31 0.92
N GLY A 309 -9.36 -3.25 1.05
CA GLY A 309 -9.84 -4.03 -0.10
C GLY A 309 -10.48 -3.16 -1.19
N ARG A 310 -11.21 -2.10 -0.78
CA ARG A 310 -11.82 -1.16 -1.72
C ARG A 310 -10.77 -0.24 -2.35
N ILE A 311 -9.81 0.24 -1.56
CA ILE A 311 -8.68 1.04 -2.06
C ILE A 311 -7.91 0.26 -3.13
N ALA A 312 -7.53 -0.99 -2.85
CA ALA A 312 -6.80 -1.83 -3.77
C ALA A 312 -7.58 -2.10 -5.06
N ALA A 313 -8.87 -2.42 -4.95
CA ALA A 313 -9.72 -2.65 -6.12
C ALA A 313 -9.81 -1.40 -7.01
N MET A 314 -10.01 -0.22 -6.42
CA MET A 314 -10.07 1.04 -7.15
C MET A 314 -8.73 1.42 -7.79
N ALA A 315 -7.61 1.18 -7.11
CA ALA A 315 -6.28 1.43 -7.66
C ALA A 315 -6.01 0.57 -8.90
N VAL A 316 -6.36 -0.73 -8.84
CA VAL A 316 -6.23 -1.64 -9.97
C VAL A 316 -7.17 -1.27 -11.11
N GLU A 317 -8.45 -0.99 -10.83
CA GLU A 317 -9.44 -0.58 -11.83
C GLU A 317 -8.96 0.65 -12.61
N ARG A 318 -8.45 1.65 -11.92
CA ARG A 318 -7.89 2.85 -12.55
C ARG A 318 -6.68 2.54 -13.40
N LEU A 319 -5.73 1.77 -12.86
CA LEU A 319 -4.52 1.41 -13.59
C LEU A 319 -4.85 0.63 -14.85
N VAL A 320 -5.75 -0.35 -14.78
CA VAL A 320 -6.19 -1.14 -15.92
C VAL A 320 -6.91 -0.27 -16.95
N ALA A 321 -7.81 0.62 -16.53
CA ALA A 321 -8.50 1.54 -17.41
C ALA A 321 -7.54 2.46 -18.19
N ARG A 322 -6.42 2.87 -17.54
CA ARG A 322 -5.33 3.59 -18.20
C ARG A 322 -4.60 2.73 -19.23
N LEU A 323 -4.25 1.51 -18.86
CA LEU A 323 -3.54 0.58 -19.71
C LEU A 323 -4.35 0.17 -20.96
N GLU A 324 -5.68 0.08 -20.81
CA GLU A 324 -6.60 -0.26 -21.90
C GLU A 324 -7.08 0.97 -22.71
N GLY A 325 -6.68 2.18 -22.30
CA GLY A 325 -7.06 3.42 -22.98
C GLY A 325 -8.54 3.79 -22.83
N THR A 326 -9.24 3.19 -21.87
CA THR A 326 -10.65 3.51 -21.54
C THR A 326 -10.79 4.73 -20.64
N LEU A 327 -9.71 5.15 -19.99
CA LEU A 327 -9.61 6.35 -19.17
C LEU A 327 -8.56 7.29 -19.76
N SER A 328 -8.98 8.37 -20.42
CA SER A 328 -8.09 9.34 -21.10
C SER A 328 -7.60 10.46 -20.16
N GLU A 329 -8.42 10.87 -19.20
CA GLU A 329 -8.11 11.98 -18.31
C GLU A 329 -7.77 11.52 -16.89
N THR A 330 -6.93 12.28 -16.20
CA THR A 330 -6.63 12.07 -14.79
C THR A 330 -7.88 12.39 -13.94
N GLN A 331 -8.33 11.44 -13.13
CA GLN A 331 -9.49 11.63 -12.25
C GLN A 331 -9.09 12.19 -10.87
N GLY A 332 -7.82 12.53 -10.69
CA GLY A 332 -7.29 13.09 -9.47
C GLY A 332 -7.28 12.10 -8.30
N HIS A 333 -7.43 12.63 -7.09
CA HIS A 333 -7.40 11.84 -5.86
C HIS A 333 -8.80 11.35 -5.48
N GLN A 334 -8.95 10.03 -5.29
CA GLN A 334 -10.17 9.43 -4.72
C GLN A 334 -9.98 9.12 -3.25
N ILE A 335 -10.83 9.75 -2.44
CA ILE A 335 -10.76 9.67 -0.98
C ILE A 335 -11.85 8.75 -0.47
N LEU A 336 -11.47 7.75 0.32
CA LEU A 336 -12.37 6.88 1.06
C LEU A 336 -12.40 7.28 2.52
N ARG A 337 -13.58 7.13 3.14
CA ARG A 337 -13.75 7.51 4.53
C ARG A 337 -13.19 6.43 5.48
N PRO A 338 -12.29 6.79 6.41
CA PRO A 338 -11.84 5.90 7.48
C PRO A 338 -12.92 5.75 8.56
N GLN A 339 -12.77 4.72 9.40
CA GLN A 339 -13.70 4.43 10.51
C GLN A 339 -12.95 4.18 11.80
N LEU A 340 -13.40 4.72 12.90
CA LEU A 340 -12.93 4.39 14.24
C LEU A 340 -13.44 3.01 14.65
N VAL A 341 -12.54 2.14 15.12
CA VAL A 341 -12.84 0.84 15.71
C VAL A 341 -12.40 0.85 17.16
N VAL A 342 -13.36 1.00 18.06
CA VAL A 342 -13.09 1.01 19.50
C VAL A 342 -12.97 -0.41 20.02
N ARG A 343 -11.87 -0.67 20.73
CA ARG A 343 -11.59 -1.91 21.46
C ARG A 343 -11.23 -1.61 22.92
N SER A 344 -10.25 -2.30 23.48
CA SER A 344 -9.95 -2.25 24.93
C SER A 344 -8.66 -1.52 25.30
N SER A 345 -7.97 -0.88 24.35
CA SER A 345 -6.69 -0.19 24.60
C SER A 345 -6.84 1.27 25.02
N THR A 346 -8.07 1.76 25.13
CA THR A 346 -8.37 3.13 25.57
C THR A 346 -9.39 3.12 26.70
N ALA A 347 -9.20 3.96 27.69
CA ALA A 347 -10.08 4.13 28.86
C ALA A 347 -10.20 5.62 29.23
N VAL A 348 -11.03 5.93 30.22
CA VAL A 348 -11.11 7.28 30.78
C VAL A 348 -9.75 7.69 31.32
N ALA A 349 -9.36 8.94 31.08
CA ALA A 349 -8.07 9.48 31.54
C ALA A 349 -7.87 9.27 33.05
N PRO A 350 -6.67 8.87 33.48
CA PRO A 350 -6.37 8.79 34.92
C PRO A 350 -6.52 10.17 35.56
N ARG A 351 -6.97 10.17 36.83
CA ARG A 351 -7.23 11.41 37.59
C ARG A 351 -5.96 12.09 38.05
#